data_4258f25a815c3019df611b676940318b
#
_entry.id   4258f25a815c3019df611b676940318b
#
_cell.length_a   1.000
_cell.length_b   1.000
_cell.length_c   1.000
_cell.angle_alpha   90.00
_cell.angle_beta   90.00
_cell.angle_gamma   90.00
#
_symmetry.space_group_name_H-M   'P 1'
#
loop_
_entity.id
_entity.type
_entity.pdbx_description
1 polymer ?
#
loop_
_entity_poly.entity_id
_entity_poly.type
_entity_poly.pdbx_seq_one_letter_code
_entity_poly.pdbx_strand_id
1 'polypeptide(L)'
;MDGFEAALEMIKPHATGLVCGSVLSIAFNTVARRNPDARRLVAGTPLYIYAVAMIFQALVFAPAAYSAWSRWNFDPQWMKEGWTTARGTVNVDPMGEKKRLERVYLYALFGYMIKDMWIFRTDVLFFAHHLICLFGIAAFFAIPAGIGAFVVGGTVLELGNFTYNIVLLVGKDSGKTVPAKVKHYAECLYATCMPLSNLVGGVMFVWFAGFPRLEGTPWVTGLGTAWFALIAGREYVHLSRSVPYFAKHFKAKRALAKANAEASAVAAKLKKKT
;
A
#
# COMPACT_ATOMS: atom_id res chain seq x y z
N MET A 1 20.15 -28.83 7.51
CA MET A 1 20.09 -27.35 7.40
C MET A 1 18.72 -26.94 7.92
N ASP A 2 18.68 -26.19 8.99
CA ASP A 2 17.42 -25.67 9.50
C ASP A 2 16.76 -24.77 8.44
N GLY A 3 15.42 -24.75 8.38
CA GLY A 3 14.69 -24.01 7.34
C GLY A 3 15.04 -22.51 7.28
N PHE A 4 15.56 -21.95 8.37
CA PHE A 4 16.03 -20.59 8.45
C PHE A 4 17.36 -20.37 7.69
N GLU A 5 18.33 -21.28 7.84
CA GLU A 5 19.60 -21.22 7.10
C GLU A 5 19.37 -21.34 5.59
N ALA A 6 18.48 -22.24 5.17
CA ALA A 6 18.09 -22.37 3.78
C ALA A 6 17.46 -21.06 3.24
N ALA A 7 16.62 -20.40 4.02
CA ALA A 7 16.03 -19.11 3.65
C ALA A 7 17.10 -18.02 3.51
N LEU A 8 18.08 -17.96 4.40
CA LEU A 8 19.20 -17.00 4.32
C LEU A 8 20.03 -17.19 3.05
N GLU A 9 20.33 -18.44 2.68
CA GLU A 9 21.05 -18.72 1.43
C GLU A 9 20.30 -18.24 0.19
N MET A 10 18.97 -18.28 0.22
CA MET A 10 18.14 -17.78 -0.89
C MET A 10 18.07 -16.25 -0.95
N ILE A 11 18.23 -15.55 0.18
CA ILE A 11 18.23 -14.09 0.25
C ILE A 11 19.58 -13.50 -0.15
N LYS A 12 20.69 -14.19 0.13
CA LYS A 12 22.06 -13.72 -0.15
C LYS A 12 22.28 -13.16 -1.57
N PRO A 13 21.83 -13.81 -2.66
CA PRO A 13 22.01 -13.30 -4.02
C PRO A 13 21.33 -11.94 -4.24
N HIS A 14 20.32 -11.62 -3.42
CA HIS A 14 19.55 -10.39 -3.52
C HIS A 14 20.10 -9.23 -2.66
N ALA A 15 21.11 -9.48 -1.81
CA ALA A 15 21.64 -8.49 -0.87
C ALA A 15 22.05 -7.18 -1.55
N THR A 16 22.78 -7.27 -2.67
CA THR A 16 23.19 -6.08 -3.45
C THR A 16 21.99 -5.28 -3.94
N GLY A 17 20.95 -5.94 -4.47
CA GLY A 17 19.74 -5.28 -4.92
C GLY A 17 18.97 -4.57 -3.79
N LEU A 18 18.89 -5.22 -2.62
CA LEU A 18 18.27 -4.64 -1.43
C LEU A 18 19.03 -3.40 -0.94
N VAL A 19 20.38 -3.47 -0.90
CA VAL A 19 21.23 -2.33 -0.55
C VAL A 19 21.07 -1.20 -1.56
N CYS A 20 21.13 -1.49 -2.87
CA CYS A 20 20.95 -0.47 -3.90
C CYS A 20 19.57 0.21 -3.81
N GLY A 21 18.49 -0.55 -3.62
CA GLY A 21 17.15 -0.01 -3.40
C GLY A 21 17.08 0.89 -2.18
N SER A 22 17.74 0.51 -1.08
CA SER A 22 17.83 1.31 0.15
C SER A 22 18.59 2.62 -0.08
N VAL A 23 19.77 2.55 -0.69
CA VAL A 23 20.60 3.74 -0.99
C VAL A 23 19.84 4.72 -1.89
N LEU A 24 19.21 4.24 -2.96
CA LEU A 24 18.42 5.08 -3.86
C LEU A 24 17.26 5.75 -3.12
N SER A 25 16.52 5.02 -2.32
CA SER A 25 15.37 5.56 -1.58
C SER A 25 15.79 6.60 -0.55
N ILE A 26 16.90 6.39 0.16
CA ILE A 26 17.49 7.35 1.10
C ILE A 26 17.99 8.59 0.34
N ALA A 27 18.60 8.42 -0.84
CA ALA A 27 19.03 9.53 -1.68
C ALA A 27 17.84 10.40 -2.11
N PHE A 28 16.73 9.81 -2.54
CA PHE A 28 15.50 10.55 -2.85
C PHE A 28 15.02 11.39 -1.67
N ASN A 29 14.93 10.80 -0.48
CA ASN A 29 14.57 11.55 0.73
C ASN A 29 15.56 12.68 1.03
N THR A 30 16.86 12.43 0.85
CA THR A 30 17.91 13.44 1.11
C THR A 30 17.80 14.62 0.15
N VAL A 31 17.56 14.35 -1.14
CA VAL A 31 17.36 15.40 -2.15
C VAL A 31 16.08 16.18 -1.86
N ALA A 32 14.97 15.49 -1.61
CA ALA A 32 13.70 16.15 -1.29
C ALA A 32 13.78 17.01 -0.01
N ARG A 33 14.53 16.57 1.01
CA ARG A 33 14.78 17.30 2.24
C ARG A 33 15.59 18.60 2.02
N ARG A 34 16.32 18.76 0.93
CA ARG A 34 17.08 20.00 0.64
C ARG A 34 16.17 21.19 0.40
N ASN A 35 14.94 20.95 -0.10
CA ASN A 35 13.95 22.01 -0.25
C ASN A 35 13.41 22.46 1.12
N PRO A 36 13.57 23.72 1.55
CA PRO A 36 13.06 24.21 2.83
C PRO A 36 11.55 24.04 2.98
N ASP A 37 10.78 24.31 1.93
CA ASP A 37 9.32 24.17 1.94
C ASP A 37 8.86 22.73 2.15
N ALA A 38 9.66 21.78 1.70
CA ALA A 38 9.38 20.35 1.87
C ALA A 38 9.65 19.84 3.30
N ARG A 39 10.35 20.60 4.14
CA ARG A 39 10.60 20.26 5.55
C ARG A 39 9.44 20.63 6.47
N ARG A 40 8.50 21.45 6.02
CA ARG A 40 7.34 21.82 6.86
C ARG A 40 6.59 20.57 7.29
N LEU A 41 6.04 20.60 8.49
CA LEU A 41 5.26 19.49 9.02
C LEU A 41 3.83 19.52 8.49
N VAL A 42 3.33 18.34 8.14
CA VAL A 42 1.93 18.07 7.80
C VAL A 42 1.50 16.88 8.63
N ALA A 43 0.50 17.06 9.48
CA ALA A 43 0.09 16.03 10.44
C ALA A 43 1.27 15.43 11.27
N GLY A 44 2.21 16.29 11.66
CA GLY A 44 3.39 15.89 12.47
C GLY A 44 4.54 15.27 11.67
N THR A 45 4.39 15.05 10.36
CA THR A 45 5.42 14.43 9.51
C THR A 45 5.89 15.43 8.44
N PRO A 46 7.19 15.49 8.10
CA PRO A 46 7.69 16.36 7.05
C PRO A 46 7.03 16.10 5.69
N LEU A 47 6.67 17.17 4.98
CA LEU A 47 5.98 17.11 3.69
C LEU A 47 6.72 16.24 2.65
N TYR A 48 8.07 16.29 2.63
CA TYR A 48 8.84 15.50 1.66
C TYR A 48 8.63 13.99 1.80
N ILE A 49 8.28 13.49 2.98
CA ILE A 49 7.98 12.07 3.20
C ILE A 49 6.77 11.66 2.39
N TYR A 50 5.68 12.44 2.46
CA TYR A 50 4.48 12.19 1.66
C TYR A 50 4.75 12.33 0.17
N ALA A 51 5.50 13.36 -0.24
CA ALA A 51 5.81 13.60 -1.64
C ALA A 51 6.64 12.45 -2.24
N VAL A 52 7.68 12.01 -1.55
CA VAL A 52 8.51 10.88 -1.99
C VAL A 52 7.68 9.58 -1.98
N ALA A 53 6.85 9.35 -0.95
CA ALA A 53 5.95 8.20 -0.92
C ALA A 53 5.03 8.17 -2.15
N MET A 54 4.40 9.28 -2.49
CA MET A 54 3.50 9.37 -3.66
C MET A 54 4.23 9.12 -4.98
N ILE A 55 5.48 9.59 -5.11
CA ILE A 55 6.33 9.30 -6.29
C ILE A 55 6.56 7.79 -6.41
N PHE A 56 6.95 7.12 -5.33
CA PHE A 56 7.15 5.67 -5.36
C PHE A 56 5.86 4.92 -5.68
N GLN A 57 4.75 5.30 -5.05
CA GLN A 57 3.44 4.65 -5.24
C GLN A 57 2.94 4.77 -6.68
N ALA A 58 3.02 5.95 -7.28
CA ALA A 58 2.48 6.21 -8.62
C ALA A 58 3.47 5.85 -9.74
N LEU A 59 4.76 6.13 -9.57
CA LEU A 59 5.74 6.05 -10.67
C LEU A 59 6.67 4.84 -10.59
N VAL A 60 6.71 4.14 -9.44
CA VAL A 60 7.55 2.95 -9.28
C VAL A 60 6.71 1.70 -9.13
N PHE A 61 5.85 1.65 -8.09
CA PHE A 61 5.14 0.40 -7.76
C PHE A 61 4.07 0.05 -8.79
N ALA A 62 3.20 0.98 -9.16
CA ALA A 62 2.13 0.69 -10.11
C ALA A 62 2.66 0.32 -11.52
N PRO A 63 3.60 1.07 -12.13
CA PRO A 63 4.20 0.67 -13.40
C PRO A 63 4.99 -0.64 -13.33
N ALA A 64 5.73 -0.90 -12.24
CA ALA A 64 6.47 -2.13 -12.07
C ALA A 64 5.56 -3.35 -11.97
N ALA A 65 4.47 -3.26 -11.18
CA ALA A 65 3.47 -4.33 -11.07
C ALA A 65 2.76 -4.58 -12.40
N TYR A 66 2.33 -3.53 -13.10
CA TYR A 66 1.71 -3.65 -14.42
C TYR A 66 2.67 -4.30 -15.42
N SER A 67 3.91 -3.84 -15.49
CA SER A 67 4.92 -4.38 -16.40
C SER A 67 5.30 -5.82 -16.06
N ALA A 68 5.36 -6.17 -14.77
CA ALA A 68 5.59 -7.54 -14.35
C ALA A 68 4.45 -8.46 -14.81
N TRP A 69 3.20 -8.08 -14.55
CA TRP A 69 2.03 -8.89 -14.93
C TRP A 69 1.85 -8.97 -16.45
N SER A 70 2.10 -7.90 -17.19
CA SER A 70 2.00 -7.91 -18.66
C SER A 70 2.97 -8.86 -19.35
N ARG A 71 4.17 -9.09 -18.77
CA ARG A 71 5.13 -10.11 -19.26
C ARG A 71 4.59 -11.55 -19.18
N TRP A 72 3.60 -11.78 -18.35
CA TRP A 72 2.90 -13.04 -18.22
C TRP A 72 1.56 -13.05 -18.96
N ASN A 73 1.36 -12.11 -19.91
CA ASN A 73 0.11 -11.93 -20.65
C ASN A 73 -1.13 -11.80 -19.74
N PHE A 74 -0.94 -11.19 -18.56
CA PHE A 74 -1.96 -11.07 -17.53
C PHE A 74 -2.53 -12.40 -17.02
N ASP A 75 -1.77 -13.49 -17.16
CA ASP A 75 -2.18 -14.81 -16.67
C ASP A 75 -2.29 -14.82 -15.15
N PRO A 76 -3.44 -15.18 -14.56
CA PRO A 76 -3.61 -15.32 -13.12
C PRO A 76 -2.68 -16.38 -12.48
N GLN A 77 -2.16 -17.32 -13.25
CA GLN A 77 -1.19 -18.30 -12.72
C GLN A 77 0.10 -17.64 -12.24
N TRP A 78 0.51 -16.50 -12.82
CA TRP A 78 1.63 -15.72 -12.33
C TRP A 78 1.49 -15.33 -10.85
N MET A 79 0.27 -15.10 -10.37
CA MET A 79 0.03 -14.76 -8.96
C MET A 79 0.37 -15.89 -8.00
N LYS A 80 0.45 -17.13 -8.50
CA LYS A 80 0.78 -18.34 -7.73
C LYS A 80 2.26 -18.70 -7.80
N GLU A 81 3.00 -18.11 -8.73
CA GLU A 81 4.43 -18.38 -8.91
C GLU A 81 5.27 -17.91 -7.71
N GLY A 82 6.34 -18.62 -7.46
CA GLY A 82 7.32 -18.31 -6.42
C GLY A 82 8.76 -18.35 -6.96
N TRP A 83 9.73 -18.16 -6.08
CA TRP A 83 11.15 -18.28 -6.40
C TRP A 83 11.64 -19.72 -6.34
N THR A 84 10.94 -20.58 -5.60
CA THR A 84 11.25 -22.01 -5.50
C THR A 84 10.20 -22.83 -6.24
N THR A 85 10.59 -23.99 -6.72
CA THR A 85 9.64 -24.97 -7.23
C THR A 85 8.88 -25.64 -6.08
N ALA A 86 7.65 -26.13 -6.34
CA ALA A 86 6.82 -26.81 -5.35
C ALA A 86 7.48 -28.07 -4.72
N ARG A 87 8.65 -28.50 -5.20
CA ARG A 87 9.44 -29.62 -4.68
C ARG A 87 10.63 -29.19 -3.80
N GLY A 88 10.71 -27.92 -3.39
CA GLY A 88 11.83 -27.43 -2.57
C GLY A 88 13.17 -27.34 -3.32
N THR A 89 13.20 -27.64 -4.61
CA THR A 89 14.37 -27.38 -5.44
C THR A 89 14.41 -25.88 -5.72
N VAL A 90 15.49 -25.23 -5.33
CA VAL A 90 15.78 -23.85 -5.67
C VAL A 90 15.58 -23.68 -7.17
N ASN A 91 14.76 -22.71 -7.56
CA ASN A 91 14.65 -22.35 -8.98
C ASN A 91 16.07 -21.94 -9.40
N VAL A 92 16.67 -22.72 -10.32
CA VAL A 92 18.11 -22.70 -10.64
C VAL A 92 18.59 -21.33 -11.14
N ASP A 93 17.66 -20.40 -11.37
CA ASP A 93 17.98 -19.04 -11.76
C ASP A 93 17.20 -18.00 -10.91
N PRO A 94 17.59 -17.79 -9.62
CA PRO A 94 16.99 -16.75 -8.79
C PRO A 94 17.26 -15.36 -9.35
N MET A 95 18.25 -15.20 -10.21
CA MET A 95 18.61 -13.95 -10.89
C MET A 95 18.11 -13.88 -12.34
N GLY A 96 17.32 -14.86 -12.80
CA GLY A 96 16.83 -14.97 -14.16
C GLY A 96 16.02 -13.76 -14.64
N GLU A 97 16.12 -13.48 -15.94
CA GLU A 97 15.43 -12.38 -16.59
C GLU A 97 13.91 -12.45 -16.47
N LYS A 98 13.35 -13.66 -16.36
CA LYS A 98 11.92 -13.89 -16.30
C LYS A 98 11.24 -13.19 -15.10
N LYS A 99 11.94 -13.09 -13.94
CA LYS A 99 11.42 -12.45 -12.71
C LYS A 99 12.16 -11.15 -12.36
N ARG A 100 12.77 -10.51 -13.34
CA ARG A 100 13.56 -9.29 -13.14
C ARG A 100 12.73 -8.14 -12.58
N LEU A 101 11.50 -7.95 -13.06
CA LEU A 101 10.65 -6.83 -12.63
C LEU A 101 10.12 -7.04 -11.22
N GLU A 102 9.79 -8.28 -10.85
CA GLU A 102 9.40 -8.63 -9.49
C GLU A 102 10.54 -8.37 -8.50
N ARG A 103 11.79 -8.69 -8.88
CA ARG A 103 12.96 -8.34 -8.07
C ARG A 103 13.12 -6.84 -7.91
N VAL A 104 13.05 -6.09 -9.00
CA VAL A 104 13.14 -4.62 -8.96
C VAL A 104 12.06 -4.03 -8.06
N TYR A 105 10.82 -4.55 -8.16
CA TYR A 105 9.73 -4.16 -7.28
C TYR A 105 10.07 -4.40 -5.81
N LEU A 106 10.54 -5.60 -5.46
CA LEU A 106 10.89 -5.94 -4.08
C LEU A 106 12.06 -5.10 -3.55
N TYR A 107 13.08 -4.84 -4.37
CA TYR A 107 14.21 -3.98 -3.98
C TYR A 107 13.75 -2.53 -3.75
N ALA A 108 12.90 -2.01 -4.62
CA ALA A 108 12.33 -0.67 -4.47
C ALA A 108 11.44 -0.57 -3.23
N LEU A 109 10.59 -1.58 -2.98
CA LEU A 109 9.70 -1.60 -1.82
C LEU A 109 10.49 -1.73 -0.51
N PHE A 110 11.52 -2.57 -0.48
CA PHE A 110 12.42 -2.70 0.66
C PHE A 110 13.10 -1.38 0.99
N GLY A 111 13.69 -0.74 -0.01
CA GLY A 111 14.34 0.58 0.16
C GLY A 111 13.34 1.67 0.57
N TYR A 112 12.13 1.62 0.02
CA TYR A 112 11.04 2.51 0.41
C TYR A 112 10.68 2.36 1.90
N MET A 113 10.64 1.15 2.45
CA MET A 113 10.41 0.95 3.89
C MET A 113 11.62 1.40 4.72
N ILE A 114 12.84 1.10 4.31
CA ILE A 114 14.07 1.49 5.02
C ILE A 114 14.21 3.01 5.17
N LYS A 115 13.89 3.78 4.13
CA LYS A 115 14.07 5.24 4.14
C LYS A 115 13.30 5.95 5.25
N ASP A 116 12.18 5.37 5.70
CA ASP A 116 11.27 5.96 6.68
C ASP A 116 11.53 5.47 8.12
N MET A 117 12.27 4.38 8.29
CA MET A 117 12.56 3.78 9.61
C MET A 117 13.12 4.78 10.62
N TRP A 118 14.03 5.66 10.16
CA TRP A 118 14.64 6.66 11.03
C TRP A 118 13.65 7.72 11.51
N ILE A 119 12.66 8.04 10.69
CA ILE A 119 11.67 9.10 10.96
C ILE A 119 10.63 8.58 11.95
N PHE A 120 10.19 7.35 11.77
CA PHE A 120 9.17 6.73 12.60
C PHE A 120 9.70 5.98 13.83
N ARG A 121 11.00 6.11 14.13
CA ARG A 121 11.62 5.42 15.28
C ARG A 121 10.96 5.70 16.63
N THR A 122 10.28 6.83 16.78
CA THR A 122 9.56 7.23 17.99
C THR A 122 8.10 6.79 18.00
N ASP A 123 7.57 6.37 16.83
CA ASP A 123 6.24 5.79 16.70
C ASP A 123 6.36 4.27 16.65
N VAL A 124 6.13 3.62 17.78
CA VAL A 124 6.32 2.17 17.95
C VAL A 124 5.48 1.36 16.97
N LEU A 125 4.26 1.80 16.66
CA LEU A 125 3.37 1.08 15.74
C LEU A 125 3.88 1.17 14.30
N PHE A 126 4.26 2.37 13.85
CA PHE A 126 4.85 2.56 12.53
C PHE A 126 6.18 1.85 12.38
N PHE A 127 7.02 1.91 13.41
CA PHE A 127 8.30 1.22 13.41
C PHE A 127 8.12 -0.30 13.32
N ALA A 128 7.24 -0.89 14.13
CA ALA A 128 6.92 -2.31 14.10
C ALA A 128 6.32 -2.72 12.74
N HIS A 129 5.43 -1.90 12.18
CA HIS A 129 4.88 -2.12 10.84
C HIS A 129 5.99 -2.19 9.78
N HIS A 130 6.93 -1.23 9.76
CA HIS A 130 8.03 -1.24 8.80
C HIS A 130 8.94 -2.44 8.99
N LEU A 131 9.25 -2.83 10.24
CA LEU A 131 10.03 -4.04 10.51
C LEU A 131 9.37 -5.30 9.94
N ILE A 132 8.07 -5.50 10.22
CA ILE A 132 7.33 -6.66 9.70
C ILE A 132 7.30 -6.64 8.17
N CYS A 133 7.12 -5.47 7.56
CA CYS A 133 7.18 -5.33 6.11
C CYS A 133 8.55 -5.68 5.55
N LEU A 134 9.64 -5.20 6.15
CA LEU A 134 11.00 -5.51 5.74
C LEU A 134 11.32 -7.00 5.81
N PHE A 135 10.96 -7.66 6.92
CA PHE A 135 11.10 -9.11 7.05
C PHE A 135 10.24 -9.84 6.03
N GLY A 136 9.00 -9.39 5.79
CA GLY A 136 8.11 -9.95 4.79
C GLY A 136 8.69 -9.85 3.39
N ILE A 137 9.18 -8.69 2.99
CA ILE A 137 9.78 -8.47 1.67
C ILE A 137 11.03 -9.36 1.49
N ALA A 138 11.90 -9.43 2.50
CA ALA A 138 13.07 -10.32 2.47
C ALA A 138 12.65 -11.80 2.37
N ALA A 139 11.66 -12.21 3.15
CA ALA A 139 11.14 -13.58 3.15
C ALA A 139 10.55 -13.99 1.79
N PHE A 140 9.98 -13.04 1.03
CA PHE A 140 9.43 -13.35 -0.30
C PHE A 140 10.46 -13.88 -1.30
N PHE A 141 11.76 -13.65 -1.09
CA PHE A 141 12.80 -14.29 -1.88
C PHE A 141 12.98 -15.79 -1.58
N ALA A 142 12.48 -16.24 -0.42
CA ALA A 142 12.55 -17.64 0.02
C ALA A 142 11.20 -18.38 -0.10
N ILE A 143 10.11 -17.69 -0.42
CA ILE A 143 8.77 -18.28 -0.47
C ILE A 143 8.55 -19.02 -1.81
N PRO A 144 7.98 -20.24 -1.77
CA PRO A 144 7.78 -21.06 -2.97
C PRO A 144 6.61 -20.63 -3.85
N ALA A 145 5.78 -19.67 -3.40
CA ALA A 145 4.59 -19.27 -4.14
C ALA A 145 4.16 -17.82 -3.81
N GLY A 146 3.33 -17.21 -4.66
CA GLY A 146 2.62 -15.96 -4.36
C GLY A 146 3.37 -14.67 -4.63
N ILE A 147 4.52 -14.70 -5.35
CA ILE A 147 5.28 -13.48 -5.65
C ILE A 147 4.46 -12.47 -6.46
N GLY A 148 3.72 -12.92 -7.47
CA GLY A 148 2.84 -12.07 -8.26
C GLY A 148 1.71 -11.48 -7.44
N ALA A 149 1.09 -12.29 -6.57
CA ALA A 149 0.05 -11.81 -5.65
C ALA A 149 0.59 -10.76 -4.68
N PHE A 150 1.82 -10.93 -4.18
CA PHE A 150 2.46 -9.95 -3.32
C PHE A 150 2.73 -8.64 -4.07
N VAL A 151 3.22 -8.69 -5.30
CA VAL A 151 3.48 -7.51 -6.13
C VAL A 151 2.19 -6.74 -6.40
N VAL A 152 1.13 -7.42 -6.83
CA VAL A 152 -0.17 -6.79 -7.10
C VAL A 152 -0.84 -6.31 -5.81
N GLY A 153 -0.94 -7.18 -4.80
CA GLY A 153 -1.57 -6.85 -3.53
C GLY A 153 -0.85 -5.70 -2.81
N GLY A 154 0.48 -5.73 -2.78
CA GLY A 154 1.31 -4.65 -2.24
C GLY A 154 1.09 -3.33 -2.99
N THR A 155 1.02 -3.37 -4.33
CA THR A 155 0.72 -2.19 -5.14
C THR A 155 -0.67 -1.63 -4.84
N VAL A 156 -1.68 -2.49 -4.72
CA VAL A 156 -3.05 -2.06 -4.38
C VAL A 156 -3.08 -1.41 -2.99
N LEU A 157 -2.38 -1.96 -2.01
CA LEU A 157 -2.24 -1.36 -0.68
C LEU A 157 -1.55 0.01 -0.74
N GLU A 158 -0.50 0.13 -1.55
CA GLU A 158 0.22 1.40 -1.73
C GLU A 158 -0.61 2.44 -2.49
N LEU A 159 -1.46 2.07 -3.43
CA LEU A 159 -2.43 2.98 -4.05
C LEU A 159 -3.47 3.49 -3.04
N GLY A 160 -3.88 2.67 -2.08
CA GLY A 160 -4.68 3.14 -0.94
C GLY A 160 -3.93 4.19 -0.12
N ASN A 161 -2.66 3.94 0.21
CA ASN A 161 -1.78 4.90 0.89
C ASN A 161 -1.63 6.21 0.11
N PHE A 162 -1.54 6.14 -1.22
CA PHE A 162 -1.49 7.32 -2.08
C PHE A 162 -2.69 8.25 -1.85
N THR A 163 -3.91 7.68 -1.78
CA THR A 163 -5.12 8.47 -1.52
C THR A 163 -5.12 9.08 -0.11
N TYR A 164 -4.59 8.36 0.88
CA TYR A 164 -4.40 8.87 2.24
C TYR A 164 -3.41 10.05 2.26
N ASN A 165 -2.30 9.94 1.55
CA ASN A 165 -1.32 11.02 1.43
C ASN A 165 -1.95 12.29 0.80
N ILE A 166 -2.83 12.13 -0.22
CA ILE A 166 -3.57 13.25 -0.80
C ILE A 166 -4.41 13.97 0.26
N VAL A 167 -5.18 13.22 1.07
CA VAL A 167 -6.01 13.83 2.13
C VAL A 167 -5.17 14.60 3.14
N LEU A 168 -4.03 14.06 3.55
CA LEU A 168 -3.12 14.75 4.46
C LEU A 168 -2.59 16.06 3.85
N LEU A 169 -2.23 16.03 2.56
CA LEU A 169 -1.71 17.20 1.85
C LEU A 169 -2.74 18.31 1.62
N VAL A 170 -4.03 17.98 1.51
CA VAL A 170 -5.12 18.95 1.32
C VAL A 170 -5.88 19.24 2.62
N GLY A 171 -5.54 18.57 3.71
CA GLY A 171 -6.17 18.71 5.02
C GLY A 171 -5.90 20.04 5.70
N LYS A 172 -6.49 20.24 6.88
CA LYS A 172 -6.34 21.48 7.67
C LYS A 172 -4.89 21.79 8.04
N ASP A 173 -4.11 20.74 8.30
CA ASP A 173 -2.72 20.84 8.74
C ASP A 173 -1.74 21.11 7.59
N SER A 174 -2.25 21.20 6.35
CA SER A 174 -1.41 21.47 5.17
C SER A 174 -0.83 22.88 5.13
N GLY A 175 -1.35 23.81 5.96
CA GLY A 175 -0.94 25.22 5.96
C GLY A 175 -1.28 25.98 4.68
N LYS A 176 -2.03 25.38 3.76
CA LYS A 176 -2.49 25.99 2.50
C LYS A 176 -4.01 26.10 2.48
N THR A 177 -4.51 27.19 1.94
CA THR A 177 -5.94 27.34 1.65
C THR A 177 -6.29 26.48 0.43
N VAL A 178 -6.93 25.34 0.67
CA VAL A 178 -7.38 24.45 -0.40
C VAL A 178 -8.88 24.63 -0.60
N PRO A 179 -9.38 24.77 -1.85
CA PRO A 179 -10.80 24.89 -2.13
C PRO A 179 -11.61 23.72 -1.52
N ALA A 180 -12.76 24.04 -0.93
CA ALA A 180 -13.62 23.06 -0.25
C ALA A 180 -13.99 21.86 -1.16
N LYS A 181 -14.19 22.10 -2.46
CA LYS A 181 -14.44 21.03 -3.44
C LYS A 181 -13.27 20.05 -3.56
N VAL A 182 -12.04 20.54 -3.63
CA VAL A 182 -10.84 19.70 -3.73
C VAL A 182 -10.68 18.84 -2.49
N LYS A 183 -10.88 19.45 -1.32
CA LYS A 183 -10.85 18.74 -0.05
C LYS A 183 -11.93 17.63 0.00
N HIS A 184 -13.15 17.97 -0.40
CA HIS A 184 -14.25 17.00 -0.44
C HIS A 184 -13.94 15.82 -1.38
N TYR A 185 -13.41 16.07 -2.60
CA TYR A 185 -13.04 15.00 -3.51
C TYR A 185 -11.90 14.13 -2.97
N ALA A 186 -10.90 14.72 -2.33
CA ALA A 186 -9.82 13.99 -1.69
C ALA A 186 -10.33 13.08 -0.56
N GLU A 187 -11.22 13.60 0.29
CA GLU A 187 -11.86 12.83 1.37
C GLU A 187 -12.72 11.68 0.81
N CYS A 188 -13.49 11.92 -0.26
CA CYS A 188 -14.28 10.90 -0.95
C CYS A 188 -13.38 9.80 -1.52
N LEU A 189 -12.32 10.18 -2.22
CA LEU A 189 -11.35 9.27 -2.82
C LEU A 189 -10.70 8.39 -1.74
N TYR A 190 -10.23 8.98 -0.67
CA TYR A 190 -9.65 8.26 0.47
C TYR A 190 -10.66 7.30 1.11
N ALA A 191 -11.86 7.81 1.46
CA ALA A 191 -12.86 7.01 2.15
C ALA A 191 -13.33 5.79 1.34
N THR A 192 -13.21 5.85 0.00
CA THR A 192 -13.53 4.75 -0.90
C THR A 192 -12.33 3.84 -1.15
N CYS A 193 -11.21 4.42 -1.60
CA CYS A 193 -10.08 3.65 -2.10
C CYS A 193 -9.28 2.98 -0.99
N MET A 194 -9.17 3.60 0.18
CA MET A 194 -8.35 3.05 1.25
C MET A 194 -8.91 1.74 1.84
N PRO A 195 -10.19 1.66 2.26
CA PRO A 195 -10.76 0.40 2.71
C PRO A 195 -10.80 -0.66 1.59
N LEU A 196 -11.16 -0.25 0.37
CA LEU A 196 -11.21 -1.18 -0.75
C LEU A 196 -9.82 -1.77 -1.06
N SER A 197 -8.77 -0.96 -1.02
CA SER A 197 -7.39 -1.43 -1.24
C SER A 197 -6.94 -2.41 -0.18
N ASN A 198 -7.28 -2.17 1.09
CA ASN A 198 -6.97 -3.08 2.18
C ASN A 198 -7.72 -4.41 2.04
N LEU A 199 -9.00 -4.36 1.70
CA LEU A 199 -9.81 -5.56 1.45
C LEU A 199 -9.24 -6.38 0.30
N VAL A 200 -8.97 -5.75 -0.85
CA VAL A 200 -8.41 -6.43 -2.03
C VAL A 200 -7.02 -6.98 -1.71
N GLY A 201 -6.13 -6.18 -1.12
CA GLY A 201 -4.80 -6.62 -0.74
C GLY A 201 -4.82 -7.77 0.26
N GLY A 202 -5.72 -7.74 1.24
CA GLY A 202 -5.91 -8.82 2.22
C GLY A 202 -6.43 -10.11 1.57
N VAL A 203 -7.43 -10.01 0.69
CA VAL A 203 -7.97 -11.17 -0.06
C VAL A 203 -6.89 -11.77 -0.96
N MET A 204 -6.15 -10.95 -1.70
CA MET A 204 -5.06 -11.44 -2.55
C MET A 204 -3.98 -12.14 -1.73
N PHE A 205 -3.62 -11.59 -0.58
CA PHE A 205 -2.65 -12.21 0.30
C PHE A 205 -3.13 -13.59 0.79
N VAL A 206 -4.35 -13.69 1.29
CA VAL A 206 -4.92 -14.96 1.79
C VAL A 206 -5.10 -15.98 0.67
N TRP A 207 -5.62 -15.55 -0.48
CA TRP A 207 -5.97 -16.44 -1.58
C TRP A 207 -4.76 -16.99 -2.34
N PHE A 208 -3.77 -16.15 -2.61
CA PHE A 208 -2.65 -16.50 -3.49
C PHE A 208 -1.38 -16.89 -2.74
N ALA A 209 -1.07 -16.22 -1.64
CA ALA A 209 0.05 -16.62 -0.79
C ALA A 209 -0.26 -17.92 -0.02
N GLY A 210 -1.55 -18.21 0.12
CA GLY A 210 -2.17 -19.47 0.56
C GLY A 210 -1.53 -20.13 1.76
N PHE A 211 -2.08 -19.97 2.95
CA PHE A 211 -1.72 -20.70 4.16
C PHE A 211 -1.47 -22.22 3.95
N PRO A 212 -2.25 -22.93 3.09
CA PRO A 212 -2.05 -24.37 2.88
C PRO A 212 -0.76 -24.75 2.18
N ARG A 213 -0.10 -23.81 1.48
CA ARG A 213 1.16 -24.09 0.74
C ARG A 213 2.41 -23.84 1.55
N LEU A 214 2.25 -23.32 2.76
CA LEU A 214 3.33 -22.98 3.68
C LEU A 214 3.52 -24.07 4.74
N GLU A 215 2.91 -25.24 4.56
CA GLU A 215 3.10 -26.40 5.42
C GLU A 215 4.59 -26.74 5.52
N GLY A 216 5.06 -26.87 6.77
CA GLY A 216 6.45 -27.16 7.07
C GLY A 216 7.37 -25.95 7.29
N THR A 217 6.87 -24.73 7.19
CA THR A 217 7.65 -23.50 7.44
C THR A 217 6.99 -22.61 8.51
N PRO A 218 7.11 -22.92 9.82
CA PRO A 218 6.42 -22.21 10.91
C PRO A 218 6.68 -20.70 10.93
N TRP A 219 7.90 -20.29 10.58
CA TRP A 219 8.28 -18.88 10.53
C TRP A 219 7.53 -18.11 9.43
N VAL A 220 7.25 -18.73 8.28
CA VAL A 220 6.47 -18.12 7.19
C VAL A 220 5.02 -17.97 7.60
N THR A 221 4.46 -18.98 8.28
CA THR A 221 3.10 -18.91 8.84
C THR A 221 2.99 -17.78 9.88
N GLY A 222 3.98 -17.66 10.77
CA GLY A 222 4.04 -16.58 11.77
C GLY A 222 4.10 -15.20 11.11
N LEU A 223 4.94 -15.03 10.10
CA LEU A 223 5.06 -13.78 9.34
C LEU A 223 3.77 -13.45 8.58
N GLY A 224 3.15 -14.44 7.94
CA GLY A 224 1.88 -14.29 7.26
C GLY A 224 0.75 -13.88 8.20
N THR A 225 0.70 -14.47 9.40
CA THR A 225 -0.26 -14.09 10.44
C THR A 225 -0.03 -12.66 10.92
N ALA A 226 1.21 -12.25 11.13
CA ALA A 226 1.55 -10.88 11.51
C ALA A 226 1.13 -9.87 10.42
N TRP A 227 1.36 -10.19 9.16
CA TRP A 227 0.94 -9.38 8.03
C TRP A 227 -0.58 -9.24 7.93
N PHE A 228 -1.29 -10.36 8.09
CA PHE A 228 -2.75 -10.34 8.10
C PHE A 228 -3.29 -9.49 9.25
N ALA A 229 -2.73 -9.62 10.45
CA ALA A 229 -3.11 -8.81 11.61
C ALA A 229 -2.87 -7.32 11.37
N LEU A 230 -1.77 -6.95 10.72
CA LEU A 230 -1.49 -5.56 10.32
C LEU A 230 -2.52 -5.03 9.32
N ILE A 231 -2.86 -5.79 8.28
CA ILE A 231 -3.85 -5.40 7.28
C ILE A 231 -5.22 -5.24 7.94
N ALA A 232 -5.61 -6.17 8.80
CA ALA A 232 -6.88 -6.13 9.53
C ALA A 232 -6.96 -4.93 10.49
N GLY A 233 -5.88 -4.68 11.25
CA GLY A 233 -5.79 -3.53 12.15
C GLY A 233 -5.85 -2.19 11.38
N ARG A 234 -5.15 -2.10 10.26
CA ARG A 234 -5.20 -0.97 9.35
C ARG A 234 -6.61 -0.76 8.79
N GLU A 235 -7.29 -1.82 8.35
CA GLU A 235 -8.65 -1.75 7.85
C GLU A 235 -9.61 -1.24 8.93
N TYR A 236 -9.51 -1.73 10.16
CA TYR A 236 -10.31 -1.23 11.28
C TYR A 236 -10.14 0.28 11.47
N VAL A 237 -8.90 0.79 11.48
CA VAL A 237 -8.60 2.21 11.63
C VAL A 237 -9.21 3.03 10.49
N HIS A 238 -9.10 2.57 9.25
CA HIS A 238 -9.59 3.32 8.11
C HIS A 238 -11.12 3.26 7.97
N LEU A 239 -11.74 2.13 8.25
CA LEU A 239 -13.21 2.00 8.30
C LEU A 239 -13.81 2.88 9.39
N SER A 240 -13.19 2.96 10.57
CA SER A 240 -13.66 3.83 11.65
C SER A 240 -13.72 5.32 11.27
N ARG A 241 -12.94 5.73 10.26
CA ARG A 241 -12.94 7.09 9.69
C ARG A 241 -13.88 7.22 8.48
N SER A 242 -13.89 6.23 7.61
CA SER A 242 -14.65 6.25 6.35
C SER A 242 -16.14 6.09 6.56
N VAL A 243 -16.57 5.21 7.46
CA VAL A 243 -18.01 4.96 7.75
C VAL A 243 -18.73 6.23 8.25
N PRO A 244 -18.21 6.96 9.26
CA PRO A 244 -18.83 8.24 9.69
C PRO A 244 -18.84 9.29 8.59
N TYR A 245 -17.79 9.37 7.75
CA TYR A 245 -17.75 10.28 6.60
C TYR A 245 -18.92 10.02 5.65
N PHE A 246 -19.12 8.78 5.20
CA PHE A 246 -20.22 8.43 4.32
C PHE A 246 -21.59 8.62 4.99
N ALA A 247 -21.75 8.23 6.25
CA ALA A 247 -23.00 8.42 6.99
C ALA A 247 -23.40 9.90 7.04
N LYS A 248 -22.45 10.79 7.32
CA LYS A 248 -22.66 12.25 7.30
C LYS A 248 -23.05 12.75 5.91
N HIS A 249 -22.33 12.30 4.88
CA HIS A 249 -22.61 12.70 3.50
C HIS A 249 -24.00 12.26 3.03
N PHE A 250 -24.38 11.00 3.27
CA PHE A 250 -25.71 10.50 2.92
C PHE A 250 -26.83 11.21 3.69
N LYS A 251 -26.62 11.50 4.99
CA LYS A 251 -27.57 12.28 5.78
C LYS A 251 -27.78 13.69 5.21
N ALA A 252 -26.70 14.38 4.85
CA ALA A 252 -26.77 15.70 4.23
C ALA A 252 -27.47 15.66 2.87
N LYS A 253 -27.16 14.67 2.02
CA LYS A 253 -27.82 14.50 0.72
C LYS A 253 -29.32 14.22 0.85
N ARG A 254 -29.73 13.39 1.81
CA ARG A 254 -31.16 13.14 2.10
C ARG A 254 -31.87 14.41 2.58
N ALA A 255 -31.27 15.18 3.46
CA ALA A 255 -31.84 16.43 3.95
C ALA A 255 -32.03 17.46 2.81
N LEU A 256 -31.04 17.59 1.92
CA LEU A 256 -31.12 18.45 0.74
C LEU A 256 -32.24 17.99 -0.23
N ALA A 257 -32.33 16.70 -0.50
CA ALA A 257 -33.38 16.15 -1.37
C ALA A 257 -34.77 16.42 -0.80
N LYS A 258 -34.94 16.27 0.52
CA LYS A 258 -36.21 16.58 1.22
C LYS A 258 -36.56 18.06 1.10
N ALA A 259 -35.60 18.97 1.37
CA ALA A 259 -35.80 20.42 1.23
C ALA A 259 -36.18 20.82 -0.20
N ASN A 260 -35.53 20.25 -1.22
CA ASN A 260 -35.85 20.51 -2.62
C ASN A 260 -37.27 20.01 -2.99
N ALA A 261 -37.68 18.85 -2.49
CA ALA A 261 -39.04 18.33 -2.70
C ALA A 261 -40.11 19.23 -2.06
N GLU A 262 -39.86 19.71 -0.83
CA GLU A 262 -40.74 20.64 -0.13
C GLU A 262 -40.84 21.99 -0.88
N ALA A 263 -39.74 22.55 -1.33
CA ALA A 263 -39.70 23.78 -2.12
C ALA A 263 -40.47 23.64 -3.43
N SER A 264 -40.31 22.50 -4.13
CA SER A 264 -41.04 22.20 -5.36
C SER A 264 -42.55 22.06 -5.12
N ALA A 265 -42.94 21.43 -4.04
CA ALA A 265 -44.36 21.29 -3.67
C ALA A 265 -45.02 22.66 -3.34
N VAL A 266 -44.28 23.55 -2.67
CA VAL A 266 -44.73 24.93 -2.39
C VAL A 266 -44.90 25.71 -3.69
N ALA A 267 -43.90 25.65 -4.59
CA ALA A 267 -43.96 26.31 -5.90
C ALA A 267 -45.16 25.83 -6.74
N ALA A 268 -45.44 24.51 -6.73
CA ALA A 268 -46.56 23.97 -7.44
C ALA A 268 -47.93 24.44 -6.86
N LYS A 269 -48.03 24.59 -5.55
CA LYS A 269 -49.26 25.13 -4.89
C LYS A 269 -49.48 26.61 -5.22
N LEU A 270 -48.42 27.41 -5.32
CA LEU A 270 -48.51 28.82 -5.70
C LEU A 270 -48.97 29.00 -7.13
N LYS A 271 -48.46 28.19 -8.09
CA LYS A 271 -48.89 28.20 -9.50
C LYS A 271 -50.37 27.79 -9.71
N LYS A 272 -50.99 27.09 -8.79
CA LYS A 272 -52.42 26.72 -8.88
C LYS A 272 -53.37 27.82 -8.33
N LYS A 273 -52.81 28.81 -7.65
CA LYS A 273 -53.60 29.93 -7.07
C LYS A 273 -53.58 31.21 -7.92
N THR A 274 -52.65 31.24 -8.90
CA THR A 274 -52.64 32.24 -9.96
C THR A 274 -53.34 31.71 -11.22
#